data_9c531a51be2578041590319c5e8cbb0d
#
_entry.id   9c531a51be2578041590319c5e8cbb0d
#
_cell.length_a   1.000
_cell.length_b   1.000
_cell.length_c   1.000
_cell.angle_alpha   90.00
_cell.angle_beta   90.00
_cell.angle_gamma   90.00
#
_symmetry.space_group_name_H-M   'P 1'
#
loop_
_entity.id
_entity.type
_entity.pdbx_description
1 polymer ?
#
loop_
_entity_poly.entity_id
_entity_poly.type
_entity_poly.pdbx_seq_one_letter_code
_entity_poly.pdbx_strand_id
1 'polypeptide(L)'
;MAADGFRVLVCGGRDYADRDRVFAELDALQPIRMVIHGNARGADALAHQWCLSRRVQAAPCPAKWAKYGKRAGPMRNEAMLGHSPDLVLAFPGGRGTADMMSRARKAGVRVVEVATLRALMGKEGSDADPSV
;
A
#
# COMPACT_ATOMS: atom_id res chain seq x y z
N MET A 1 -13.68 10.65 11.53
CA MET A 1 -13.33 12.06 11.53
C MET A 1 -11.84 12.23 11.30
N ALA A 2 -11.47 13.08 10.40
CA ALA A 2 -10.07 13.24 10.04
C ALA A 2 -9.33 14.27 10.90
N ALA A 3 -9.84 14.58 12.09
CA ALA A 3 -9.16 15.52 12.98
C ALA A 3 -7.72 15.12 13.23
N ASP A 4 -7.48 13.81 13.37
CA ASP A 4 -6.15 13.26 13.61
C ASP A 4 -5.50 12.76 12.33
N GLY A 5 -6.16 12.95 11.21
CA GLY A 5 -5.64 12.53 9.93
C GLY A 5 -6.26 11.23 9.41
N PHE A 6 -5.75 10.80 8.26
CA PHE A 6 -6.25 9.64 7.53
C PHE A 6 -5.67 8.34 8.06
N ARG A 7 -6.42 7.27 7.86
CA ARG A 7 -5.88 5.92 7.99
C ARG A 7 -5.54 5.45 6.58
N VAL A 8 -4.26 5.24 6.32
CA VAL A 8 -3.77 4.87 5.00
C VAL A 8 -3.27 3.43 5.05
N LEU A 9 -3.82 2.59 4.18
CA LEU A 9 -3.33 1.23 4.03
C LEU A 9 -2.32 1.21 2.88
N VAL A 10 -1.09 0.80 3.18
CA VAL A 10 -0.04 0.71 2.16
C VAL A 10 0.11 -0.75 1.75
N CYS A 11 0.13 -1.00 0.43
CA CYS A 11 0.49 -2.30 -0.11
C CYS A 11 1.42 -2.10 -1.30
N GLY A 12 2.08 -3.18 -1.71
CA GLY A 12 3.03 -3.13 -2.81
C GLY A 12 3.92 -4.35 -2.80
N GLY A 13 4.84 -4.41 -3.76
CA GLY A 13 5.69 -5.57 -3.95
C GLY A 13 6.75 -5.72 -2.87
N ARG A 14 7.13 -6.98 -2.63
CA ARG A 14 8.20 -7.31 -1.69
C ARG A 14 9.56 -6.86 -2.17
N ASP A 15 9.69 -6.66 -3.47
CA ASP A 15 10.93 -6.20 -4.07
C ASP A 15 10.91 -4.70 -4.39
N TYR A 16 9.84 -4.01 -4.03
CA TYR A 16 9.75 -2.58 -4.24
C TYR A 16 10.76 -1.87 -3.34
N ALA A 17 11.62 -1.06 -3.92
CA ALA A 17 12.76 -0.49 -3.22
C ALA A 17 12.87 1.03 -3.32
N ASP A 18 11.90 1.70 -3.92
CA ASP A 18 11.96 3.15 -4.10
C ASP A 18 11.51 3.87 -2.82
N ARG A 19 12.43 3.97 -1.88
CA ARG A 19 12.17 4.60 -0.59
C ARG A 19 11.71 6.05 -0.73
N ASP A 20 12.38 6.79 -1.59
CA ASP A 20 12.05 8.21 -1.76
C ASP A 20 10.64 8.38 -2.28
N ARG A 21 10.20 7.50 -3.16
CA ARG A 21 8.83 7.56 -3.69
C ARG A 21 7.81 7.24 -2.60
N VAL A 22 8.07 6.24 -1.78
CA VAL A 22 7.17 5.91 -0.67
C VAL A 22 7.05 7.11 0.26
N PHE A 23 8.18 7.70 0.62
CA PHE A 23 8.20 8.84 1.53
C PHE A 23 7.47 10.04 0.94
N ALA A 24 7.69 10.33 -0.33
CA ALA A 24 7.05 11.46 -1.00
C ALA A 24 5.53 11.28 -1.08
N GLU A 25 5.07 10.07 -1.41
CA GLU A 25 3.64 9.81 -1.53
C GLU A 25 2.93 9.91 -0.18
N LEU A 26 3.56 9.39 0.88
CA LEU A 26 2.97 9.48 2.21
C LEU A 26 3.00 10.90 2.75
N ASP A 27 4.11 11.63 2.53
CA ASP A 27 4.18 13.02 2.93
C ASP A 27 3.08 13.86 2.27
N ALA A 28 2.77 13.56 1.01
CA ALA A 28 1.73 14.28 0.27
C ALA A 28 0.33 14.02 0.81
N LEU A 29 0.14 12.93 1.55
CA LEU A 29 -1.16 12.57 2.13
C LEU A 29 -1.35 13.06 3.56
N GLN A 30 -0.35 13.71 4.15
CA GLN A 30 -0.49 14.21 5.52
C GLN A 30 -1.67 15.18 5.62
N PRO A 31 -2.39 15.18 6.74
CA PRO A 31 -2.10 14.45 7.98
C PRO A 31 -2.53 12.99 7.93
N ILE A 32 -1.64 12.11 8.37
CA ILE A 32 -1.91 10.69 8.47
C ILE A 32 -1.87 10.30 9.96
N ARG A 33 -2.93 9.64 10.43
CA ARG A 33 -2.97 9.22 11.83
C ARG A 33 -2.46 7.79 12.01
N MET A 34 -2.54 6.98 10.97
CA MET A 34 -2.14 5.58 11.06
C MET A 34 -1.83 5.03 9.68
N VAL A 35 -0.76 4.26 9.57
CA VAL A 35 -0.46 3.48 8.37
C VAL A 35 -0.65 2.01 8.69
N ILE A 36 -1.54 1.37 7.94
CA ILE A 36 -1.82 -0.06 8.04
C ILE A 36 -1.00 -0.75 6.96
N HIS A 37 -0.26 -1.80 7.33
CA HIS A 37 0.54 -2.52 6.34
C HIS A 37 0.67 -3.99 6.74
N GLY A 38 1.11 -4.81 5.79
CA GLY A 38 1.14 -6.26 5.96
C GLY A 38 2.41 -6.82 6.56
N ASN A 39 3.29 -5.97 7.05
CA ASN A 39 4.54 -6.39 7.69
C ASN A 39 5.43 -7.24 6.78
N ALA A 40 5.35 -7.02 5.48
CA ALA A 40 6.20 -7.68 4.50
C ALA A 40 7.43 -6.82 4.22
N ARG A 41 8.42 -7.39 3.54
CA ARG A 41 9.53 -6.59 3.04
C ARG A 41 9.04 -5.74 1.87
N GLY A 42 9.87 -4.83 1.39
CA GLY A 42 9.54 -3.98 0.24
C GLY A 42 8.69 -2.79 0.65
N ALA A 43 7.60 -2.55 -0.08
CA ALA A 43 6.76 -1.38 0.15
C ALA A 43 6.28 -1.25 1.59
N ASP A 44 5.86 -2.37 2.20
CA ASP A 44 5.39 -2.35 3.60
C ASP A 44 6.48 -1.91 4.55
N ALA A 45 7.69 -2.46 4.38
CA ALA A 45 8.83 -2.11 5.24
C ALA A 45 9.22 -0.64 5.09
N LEU A 46 9.18 -0.12 3.87
CA LEU A 46 9.48 1.28 3.61
C LEU A 46 8.44 2.20 4.24
N ALA A 47 7.17 1.81 4.18
CA ALA A 47 6.11 2.57 4.84
C ALA A 47 6.28 2.56 6.35
N HIS A 48 6.72 1.43 6.91
CA HIS A 48 7.00 1.35 8.33
C HIS A 48 8.13 2.30 8.73
N GLN A 49 9.20 2.36 7.92
CA GLN A 49 10.28 3.31 8.14
C GLN A 49 9.78 4.76 8.12
N TRP A 50 8.85 5.06 7.20
CA TRP A 50 8.23 6.38 7.15
C TRP A 50 7.52 6.69 8.47
N CYS A 51 6.76 5.74 8.99
CA CYS A 51 6.07 5.91 10.27
C CYS A 51 7.04 6.23 11.41
N LEU A 52 8.16 5.50 11.47
CA LEU A 52 9.17 5.76 12.49
C LEU A 52 9.77 7.15 12.33
N SER A 53 10.02 7.55 11.10
CA SER A 53 10.64 8.85 10.79
C SER A 53 9.70 10.01 11.10
N ARG A 54 8.40 9.85 10.88
CA ARG A 54 7.40 10.92 11.05
C ARG A 54 6.62 10.82 12.35
N ARG A 55 6.91 9.82 13.17
CA ARG A 55 6.21 9.56 14.44
C ARG A 55 4.72 9.36 14.23
N VAL A 56 4.39 8.61 13.20
CA VAL A 56 3.02 8.22 12.89
C VAL A 56 2.83 6.77 13.32
N GLN A 57 1.67 6.45 13.86
CA GLN A 57 1.35 5.10 14.29
C GLN A 57 1.34 4.14 13.11
N ALA A 58 1.97 2.98 13.28
CA ALA A 58 1.89 1.89 12.32
C ALA A 58 1.03 0.78 12.88
N ALA A 59 0.26 0.12 12.02
CA ALA A 59 -0.53 -1.05 12.37
C ALA A 59 -0.09 -2.21 11.48
N PRO A 60 0.96 -2.93 11.86
CA PRO A 60 1.42 -4.07 11.08
C PRO A 60 0.48 -5.27 11.24
N CYS A 61 0.18 -5.91 10.12
CA CYS A 61 -0.70 -7.08 10.08
C CYS A 61 0.03 -8.22 9.40
N PRO A 62 0.84 -8.98 10.13
CA PRO A 62 1.62 -10.06 9.53
C PRO A 62 0.72 -11.20 9.08
N ALA A 63 1.06 -11.80 7.94
CA ALA A 63 0.37 -12.98 7.46
C ALA A 63 0.88 -14.20 8.20
N LYS A 64 -0.04 -15.09 8.59
CA LYS A 64 0.30 -16.29 9.36
C LYS A 64 0.54 -17.47 8.42
N TRP A 65 1.59 -17.39 7.63
CA TRP A 65 1.91 -18.39 6.61
C TRP A 65 2.06 -19.80 7.18
N ALA A 66 2.69 -19.92 8.34
CA ALA A 66 2.90 -21.23 8.95
C ALA A 66 1.59 -21.91 9.32
N LYS A 67 0.57 -21.12 9.65
CA LYS A 67 -0.72 -21.67 10.08
C LYS A 67 -1.66 -21.92 8.91
N TYR A 68 -1.70 -21.00 7.94
CA TYR A 68 -2.72 -21.02 6.90
C TYR A 68 -2.19 -21.22 5.49
N GLY A 69 -0.87 -21.32 5.33
CA GLY A 69 -0.29 -21.51 4.01
C GLY A 69 -0.65 -20.39 3.06
N LYS A 70 -1.01 -20.73 1.83
CA LYS A 70 -1.31 -19.75 0.80
C LYS A 70 -2.49 -18.83 1.13
N ARG A 71 -3.39 -19.28 2.00
CA ARG A 71 -4.54 -18.47 2.38
C ARG A 71 -4.18 -17.34 3.33
N ALA A 72 -2.99 -17.41 3.93
CA ALA A 72 -2.57 -16.40 4.91
C ALA A 72 -2.51 -14.99 4.34
N GLY A 73 -2.09 -14.84 3.08
CA GLY A 73 -2.02 -13.54 2.42
C GLY A 73 -3.40 -12.90 2.25
N PRO A 74 -4.33 -13.57 1.58
CA PRO A 74 -5.69 -13.05 1.46
C PRO A 74 -6.37 -12.80 2.81
N MET A 75 -6.16 -13.67 3.79
CA MET A 75 -6.73 -13.47 5.13
C MET A 75 -6.17 -12.22 5.79
N ARG A 76 -4.85 -11.99 5.67
CA ARG A 76 -4.21 -10.81 6.20
C ARG A 76 -4.74 -9.55 5.51
N ASN A 77 -4.93 -9.62 4.18
CA ASN A 77 -5.45 -8.48 3.44
C ASN A 77 -6.86 -8.12 3.90
N GLU A 78 -7.69 -9.12 4.15
CA GLU A 78 -9.03 -8.87 4.68
C GLU A 78 -8.97 -8.27 6.07
N ALA A 79 -8.06 -8.75 6.91
CA ALA A 79 -7.89 -8.22 8.26
C ALA A 79 -7.44 -6.76 8.24
N MET A 80 -6.62 -6.37 7.26
CA MET A 80 -6.19 -4.99 7.14
C MET A 80 -7.35 -4.05 6.86
N LEU A 81 -8.34 -4.48 6.07
CA LEU A 81 -9.54 -3.69 5.85
C LEU A 81 -10.33 -3.48 7.14
N GLY A 82 -10.22 -4.40 8.08
CA GLY A 82 -10.87 -4.27 9.39
C GLY A 82 -10.36 -3.09 10.21
N HIS A 83 -9.21 -2.52 9.86
CA HIS A 83 -8.71 -1.31 10.50
C HIS A 83 -9.37 -0.03 9.95
N SER A 84 -10.34 -0.16 9.08
CA SER A 84 -11.11 0.94 8.51
C SER A 84 -10.25 1.99 7.81
N PRO A 85 -9.45 1.59 6.82
CA PRO A 85 -8.65 2.57 6.08
C PRO A 85 -9.52 3.53 5.31
N ASP A 86 -9.08 4.78 5.24
CA ASP A 86 -9.74 5.80 4.42
C ASP A 86 -9.34 5.66 2.95
N LEU A 87 -8.13 5.17 2.71
CA LEU A 87 -7.68 4.90 1.35
C LEU A 87 -6.57 3.85 1.37
N VAL A 88 -6.38 3.23 0.21
CA VAL A 88 -5.28 2.29 -0.02
C VAL A 88 -4.31 2.95 -0.98
N LEU A 89 -3.05 3.03 -0.57
CA LEU A 89 -1.96 3.52 -1.41
C LEU A 89 -1.18 2.29 -1.89
N ALA A 90 -1.30 1.99 -3.18
CA ALA A 90 -0.74 0.78 -3.74
C ALA A 90 0.47 1.09 -4.62
N PHE A 91 1.62 0.57 -4.22
CA PHE A 91 2.84 0.64 -5.00
C PHE A 91 2.93 -0.57 -5.93
N PRO A 92 3.76 -0.53 -6.97
CA PRO A 92 3.89 -1.67 -7.88
C PRO A 92 4.15 -2.98 -7.13
N GLY A 93 3.44 -4.02 -7.51
CA GLY A 93 3.55 -5.32 -6.85
C GLY A 93 2.88 -6.42 -7.66
N GLY A 94 2.78 -7.59 -7.07
CA GLY A 94 2.24 -8.77 -7.71
C GLY A 94 0.83 -9.13 -7.25
N ARG A 95 0.61 -10.44 -7.09
CA ARG A 95 -0.72 -10.97 -6.77
C ARG A 95 -1.29 -10.46 -5.45
N GLY A 96 -0.44 -10.38 -4.43
CA GLY A 96 -0.90 -9.93 -3.12
C GLY A 96 -1.37 -8.49 -3.15
N THR A 97 -0.67 -7.65 -3.90
CA THR A 97 -1.06 -6.25 -4.08
C THR A 97 -2.35 -6.14 -4.87
N ALA A 98 -2.47 -6.92 -5.95
CA ALA A 98 -3.69 -6.95 -6.75
C ALA A 98 -4.90 -7.41 -5.93
N ASP A 99 -4.71 -8.44 -5.11
CA ASP A 99 -5.76 -8.93 -4.21
C ASP A 99 -6.21 -7.84 -3.23
N MET A 100 -5.24 -7.12 -2.66
CA MET A 100 -5.57 -6.04 -1.72
C MET A 100 -6.38 -4.95 -2.39
N MET A 101 -5.96 -4.54 -3.59
CA MET A 101 -6.70 -3.51 -4.34
C MET A 101 -8.12 -3.96 -4.68
N SER A 102 -8.27 -5.22 -5.09
CA SER A 102 -9.58 -5.77 -5.42
C SER A 102 -10.51 -5.76 -4.21
N ARG A 103 -10.00 -6.23 -3.07
CA ARG A 103 -10.80 -6.25 -1.83
C ARG A 103 -11.20 -4.85 -1.38
N ALA A 104 -10.27 -3.92 -1.48
CA ALA A 104 -10.53 -2.53 -1.09
C ALA A 104 -11.63 -1.92 -1.97
N ARG A 105 -11.54 -2.13 -3.29
CA ARG A 105 -12.55 -1.61 -4.22
C ARG A 105 -13.93 -2.19 -3.94
N LYS A 106 -13.98 -3.49 -3.68
CA LYS A 106 -15.25 -4.15 -3.34
C LYS A 106 -15.85 -3.62 -2.04
N ALA A 107 -15.00 -3.22 -1.12
CA ALA A 107 -15.43 -2.65 0.15
C ALA A 107 -15.74 -1.16 0.06
N GLY A 108 -15.61 -0.55 -1.12
CA GLY A 108 -15.87 0.87 -1.29
C GLY A 108 -14.75 1.78 -0.82
N VAL A 109 -13.56 1.22 -0.59
CA VAL A 109 -12.41 2.00 -0.15
C VAL A 109 -11.65 2.51 -1.37
N ARG A 110 -11.32 3.80 -1.35
CA ARG A 110 -10.57 4.41 -2.45
C ARG A 110 -9.19 3.79 -2.59
N VAL A 111 -8.79 3.51 -3.82
CA VAL A 111 -7.46 2.97 -4.13
C VAL A 111 -6.71 3.97 -5.00
N VAL A 112 -5.52 4.32 -4.56
CA VAL A 112 -4.61 5.17 -5.32
C VAL A 112 -3.42 4.32 -5.72
N GLU A 113 -3.23 4.12 -7.02
CA GLU A 113 -2.12 3.35 -7.55
C GLU A 113 -0.96 4.26 -7.89
N VAL A 114 0.21 3.94 -7.36
CA VAL A 114 1.43 4.69 -7.66
C VAL A 114 2.14 3.97 -8.80
N ALA A 115 2.21 4.63 -9.95
CA ALA A 115 2.88 4.05 -11.11
C ALA A 115 4.39 4.14 -10.97
N THR A 116 5.09 3.25 -11.67
CA THR A 116 6.55 3.37 -11.75
C THR A 116 6.89 4.55 -12.65
N LEU A 117 8.06 5.13 -12.46
CA LEU A 117 8.53 6.20 -13.32
C LEU A 117 8.57 5.72 -14.78
N ARG A 118 9.00 4.48 -14.98
CA ARG A 118 9.06 3.90 -16.32
C ARG A 118 7.69 3.85 -16.98
N ALA A 119 6.67 3.44 -16.23
CA ALA A 119 5.31 3.38 -16.76
C ALA A 119 4.79 4.76 -17.11
N LEU A 120 5.09 5.76 -16.28
CA LEU A 120 4.69 7.14 -16.55
C LEU A 120 5.36 7.67 -17.80
N MET A 121 6.65 7.42 -17.96
CA MET A 121 7.39 7.86 -19.13
C MET A 121 6.89 7.16 -20.39
N GLY A 122 6.54 5.88 -20.28
CA GLY A 122 5.97 5.15 -21.40
C GLY A 122 4.66 5.74 -21.88
N LYS A 123 3.81 6.12 -20.97
CA LYS A 123 2.54 6.76 -21.32
C LYS A 123 2.73 8.10 -22.00
N GLU A 124 3.66 8.89 -21.46
CA GLU A 124 3.93 10.21 -22.01
C GLU A 124 4.64 10.13 -23.35
N GLY A 125 5.53 9.17 -23.50
CA GLY A 125 6.36 9.07 -24.69
C GLY A 125 5.69 8.36 -25.84
N SER A 126 4.64 7.61 -25.57
CA SER A 126 3.97 6.82 -26.61
C SER A 126 2.51 6.65 -26.28
N ASP A 127 1.77 7.66 -26.49
CA ASP A 127 0.32 7.63 -26.26
C ASP A 127 -0.34 6.43 -26.88
N ALA A 128 0.27 5.91 -27.91
CA ALA A 128 -0.32 4.86 -28.69
C ALA A 128 -0.23 3.50 -28.05
N ASP A 129 0.59 3.34 -27.00
CA ASP A 129 0.79 2.02 -26.44
C ASP A 129 0.63 1.97 -24.94
N PRO A 130 -0.59 2.02 -24.48
CA PRO A 130 -0.86 1.94 -23.05
C PRO A 130 -0.59 0.57 -22.45
N SER A 131 -0.38 -0.42 -23.28
CA SER A 131 -0.14 -1.77 -22.80
C SER A 131 1.30 -1.97 -22.34
N VAL A 132 2.14 -1.08 -22.71
CA VAL A 132 3.56 -1.16 -22.39
C VAL A 132 3.80 -0.92 -20.91
#